data_732ebe37adbf6097af8010d0300904d3
#
_entry.id   732ebe37adbf6097af8010d0300904d3
#
_cell.length_a   1.000
_cell.length_b   1.000
_cell.length_c   1.000
_cell.angle_alpha   90.00
_cell.angle_beta   90.00
_cell.angle_gamma   90.00
#
_symmetry.space_group_name_H-M   'P 1'
#
loop_
_entity.id
_entity.type
_entity.pdbx_description
1 polymer ?
#
loop_
_entity_poly.entity_id
_entity_poly.type
_entity_poly.pdbx_seq_one_letter_code
_entity_poly.pdbx_strand_id
1 'polypeptide(L)'
;LKVKLMYYHESIDSKSKIFPVKIILHDKTANVPKHWHRSLEISYTYQGSIPDFTIAGKHYSTRPGTILVVNSNEIHSVFFPKTKKRQDSLALSLIFPYPFLMKIVPNYRYRRYEIPDKELLTANNQQNLAELEGILKKFFQFASHQTNSLDEISKTSQILQILYLLTKNFSSIVTTPNDLATTDKPFERLDEIIMFIQEHAKEALTVTKIADHFNLSTSYFSRNFKYYMGNSVIEYLNLVRLHEAYQLLTNTKKSILVISTQVGFPNEKAFTRTFKRIYKVTPTDYRKRLSGKNRTNIL
;
A
#
# COMPACT_ATOMS: atom_id res chain seq x y z
N LEU A 1 18.31 -22.39 -6.37
CA LEU A 1 18.40 -21.20 -5.51
C LEU A 1 16.98 -20.68 -5.28
N LYS A 2 16.39 -20.95 -4.10
CA LYS A 2 15.12 -20.35 -3.68
C LYS A 2 15.36 -18.87 -3.46
N VAL A 3 14.95 -18.03 -4.40
CA VAL A 3 14.81 -16.59 -4.18
C VAL A 3 13.70 -16.44 -3.15
N LYS A 4 14.07 -16.12 -1.90
CA LYS A 4 13.14 -15.74 -0.85
C LYS A 4 12.49 -14.44 -1.32
N LEU A 5 11.28 -14.52 -1.87
CA LEU A 5 10.48 -13.37 -2.27
C LEU A 5 10.30 -12.46 -1.06
N MET A 6 10.99 -11.34 -1.09
CA MET A 6 10.95 -10.37 -0.01
C MET A 6 9.74 -9.46 -0.27
N TYR A 7 8.76 -9.51 0.62
CA TYR A 7 7.66 -8.57 0.66
C TYR A 7 8.19 -7.20 1.10
N TYR A 8 7.68 -6.13 0.53
CA TYR A 8 8.00 -4.79 1.00
C TYR A 8 6.74 -4.05 1.48
N HIS A 9 6.93 -3.15 2.42
CA HIS A 9 5.90 -2.22 2.84
C HIS A 9 5.90 -1.02 1.88
N GLU A 10 4.75 -0.74 1.29
CA GLU A 10 4.56 0.46 0.47
C GLU A 10 4.06 1.61 1.35
N SER A 11 4.81 2.71 1.41
CA SER A 11 4.32 3.95 1.99
C SER A 11 3.39 4.64 1.00
N ILE A 12 2.19 4.90 1.44
CA ILE A 12 1.16 5.51 0.59
C ILE A 12 1.11 7.01 0.87
N ASP A 13 1.75 7.78 -0.01
CA ASP A 13 1.65 9.24 0.00
C ASP A 13 0.68 9.68 -1.08
N SER A 14 -0.37 10.42 -0.72
CA SER A 14 -1.20 11.11 -1.68
C SER A 14 -0.54 12.44 -2.09
N LYS A 15 -0.53 12.74 -3.38
CA LYS A 15 -0.07 14.05 -3.88
C LYS A 15 -1.05 15.18 -3.55
N SER A 16 -2.29 14.85 -3.22
CA SER A 16 -3.31 15.82 -2.87
C SER A 16 -3.19 16.24 -1.41
N LYS A 17 -3.01 17.54 -1.17
CA LYS A 17 -3.03 18.14 0.18
C LYS A 17 -4.45 18.21 0.77
N ILE A 18 -5.48 18.10 -0.08
CA ILE A 18 -6.88 18.32 0.30
C ILE A 18 -7.54 16.99 0.70
N PHE A 19 -7.23 15.89 -0.01
CA PHE A 19 -7.85 14.61 0.22
C PHE A 19 -6.80 13.48 0.16
N PRO A 20 -6.61 12.70 1.22
CA PRO A 20 -5.44 11.84 1.36
C PRO A 20 -5.52 10.51 0.59
N VAL A 21 -6.53 10.29 -0.27
CA VAL A 21 -6.67 9.05 -1.04
C VAL A 21 -5.75 9.08 -2.26
N LYS A 22 -4.94 8.03 -2.44
CA LYS A 22 -4.09 7.87 -3.61
C LYS A 22 -4.90 7.22 -4.73
N ILE A 23 -4.89 7.86 -5.88
CA ILE A 23 -5.56 7.40 -7.10
C ILE A 23 -4.49 6.96 -8.08
N ILE A 24 -4.55 5.73 -8.55
CA ILE A 24 -3.63 5.19 -9.56
C ILE A 24 -4.46 4.68 -10.73
N LEU A 25 -4.25 5.28 -11.90
CA LEU A 25 -4.77 4.76 -13.15
C LEU A 25 -3.69 3.89 -13.79
N HIS A 26 -4.02 2.64 -14.01
CA HIS A 26 -3.15 1.66 -14.65
C HIS A 26 -3.50 1.61 -16.13
N ASP A 27 -2.63 2.15 -16.96
CA ASP A 27 -2.76 2.20 -18.44
C ASP A 27 -1.87 1.18 -19.14
N LYS A 28 -1.07 0.45 -18.38
CA LYS A 28 -0.11 -0.54 -18.88
C LYS A 28 -0.11 -1.79 -18.04
N THR A 29 0.07 -2.92 -18.69
CA THR A 29 0.31 -4.20 -18.01
C THR A 29 1.69 -4.17 -17.34
N ALA A 30 1.73 -4.00 -16.05
CA ALA A 30 2.96 -3.99 -15.25
C ALA A 30 2.83 -4.96 -14.07
N ASN A 31 3.89 -5.74 -13.84
CA ASN A 31 3.95 -6.57 -12.65
C ASN A 31 4.13 -5.69 -11.42
N VAL A 32 3.30 -5.95 -10.41
CA VAL A 32 3.45 -5.36 -9.08
C VAL A 32 4.01 -6.44 -8.16
N PRO A 33 5.24 -6.29 -7.66
CA PRO A 33 5.83 -7.28 -6.74
C PRO A 33 4.99 -7.46 -5.49
N LYS A 34 5.12 -8.59 -4.83
CA LYS A 34 4.47 -8.83 -3.54
C LYS A 34 4.84 -7.75 -2.54
N HIS A 35 3.83 -7.06 -2.06
CA HIS A 35 3.95 -5.96 -1.08
C HIS A 35 2.73 -5.94 -0.17
N TRP A 36 2.75 -5.08 0.81
CA TRP A 36 1.64 -4.83 1.72
C TRP A 36 1.70 -3.38 2.22
N HIS A 37 0.56 -2.88 2.62
CA HIS A 37 0.40 -1.58 3.27
C HIS A 37 -0.78 -1.62 4.25
N ARG A 38 -0.88 -0.63 5.12
CA ARG A 38 -1.99 -0.53 6.08
C ARG A 38 -3.26 0.08 5.50
N SER A 39 -3.17 0.63 4.32
CA SER A 39 -4.29 1.23 3.62
C SER A 39 -5.28 0.16 3.16
N LEU A 40 -6.55 0.53 3.08
CA LEU A 40 -7.53 -0.23 2.30
C LEU A 40 -7.32 0.11 0.83
N GLU A 41 -7.21 -0.90 -0.03
CA GLU A 41 -7.16 -0.69 -1.48
C GLU A 41 -8.38 -1.28 -2.16
N ILE A 42 -8.97 -0.52 -3.07
CA ILE A 42 -9.98 -0.99 -4.02
C ILE A 42 -9.32 -1.03 -5.39
N SER A 43 -9.27 -2.19 -6.00
CA SER A 43 -8.82 -2.38 -7.39
C SER A 43 -10.04 -2.65 -8.28
N TYR A 44 -10.23 -1.83 -9.32
CA TYR A 44 -11.32 -1.96 -10.29
C TYR A 44 -10.76 -2.17 -11.69
N THR A 45 -11.14 -3.26 -12.35
CA THR A 45 -10.76 -3.53 -13.74
C THR A 45 -11.77 -2.89 -14.68
N TYR A 46 -11.36 -1.83 -15.39
CA TYR A 46 -12.22 -1.11 -16.33
C TYR A 46 -12.29 -1.79 -17.71
N GLN A 47 -11.13 -2.25 -18.22
CA GLN A 47 -11.01 -2.90 -19.53
C GLN A 47 -9.91 -3.95 -19.50
N GLY A 48 -10.04 -4.99 -20.34
CA GLY A 48 -9.08 -6.08 -20.40
C GLY A 48 -9.16 -7.02 -19.20
N SER A 49 -8.04 -7.60 -18.81
CA SER A 49 -7.97 -8.52 -17.66
C SER A 49 -6.63 -8.46 -16.95
N ILE A 50 -6.64 -8.74 -15.65
CA ILE A 50 -5.45 -9.01 -14.85
C ILE A 50 -5.43 -10.53 -14.63
N PRO A 51 -4.50 -11.27 -15.24
CA PRO A 51 -4.50 -12.74 -15.20
C PRO A 51 -4.26 -13.33 -13.81
N ASP A 52 -3.43 -12.67 -13.02
CA ASP A 52 -3.08 -13.12 -11.68
C ASP A 52 -2.91 -11.92 -10.73
N PHE A 53 -3.96 -11.66 -9.97
CA PHE A 53 -3.95 -10.76 -8.83
C PHE A 53 -3.99 -11.62 -7.57
N THR A 54 -2.92 -11.64 -6.80
CA THR A 54 -2.83 -12.43 -5.57
C THR A 54 -3.11 -11.53 -4.36
N ILE A 55 -4.04 -11.94 -3.48
CA ILE A 55 -4.36 -11.26 -2.21
C ILE A 55 -4.35 -12.31 -1.09
N ALA A 56 -3.56 -12.11 -0.05
CA ALA A 56 -3.45 -13.02 1.10
C ALA A 56 -3.24 -14.49 0.71
N GLY A 57 -2.52 -14.73 -0.39
CA GLY A 57 -2.23 -16.05 -0.93
C GLY A 57 -3.33 -16.64 -1.83
N LYS A 58 -4.49 -16.02 -1.96
CA LYS A 58 -5.53 -16.39 -2.93
C LYS A 58 -5.27 -15.73 -4.28
N HIS A 59 -5.51 -16.45 -5.36
CA HIS A 59 -5.32 -15.99 -6.73
C HIS A 59 -6.66 -15.61 -7.37
N TYR A 60 -6.69 -14.45 -8.01
CA TYR A 60 -7.86 -13.90 -8.70
C TYR A 60 -7.47 -13.57 -10.14
N SER A 61 -8.32 -13.97 -11.09
CA SER A 61 -8.29 -13.47 -12.46
C SER A 61 -9.42 -12.47 -12.62
N THR A 62 -9.12 -11.29 -13.19
CA THR A 62 -10.11 -10.23 -13.33
C THR A 62 -10.63 -10.12 -14.75
N ARG A 63 -11.82 -9.53 -14.88
CA ARG A 63 -12.48 -9.14 -16.13
C ARG A 63 -13.07 -7.74 -15.97
N PRO A 64 -13.49 -7.04 -17.03
CA PRO A 64 -14.15 -5.76 -16.89
C PRO A 64 -15.32 -5.80 -15.90
N GLY A 65 -15.36 -4.85 -14.97
CA GLY A 65 -16.32 -4.79 -13.87
C GLY A 65 -15.87 -5.52 -12.59
N THR A 66 -14.76 -6.25 -12.60
CA THR A 66 -14.24 -6.89 -11.37
C THR A 66 -13.74 -5.83 -10.39
N ILE A 67 -14.23 -5.94 -9.15
CA ILE A 67 -13.77 -5.13 -8.01
C ILE A 67 -13.11 -6.08 -7.02
N LEU A 68 -11.84 -5.84 -6.70
CA LEU A 68 -11.11 -6.54 -5.65
C LEU A 68 -10.82 -5.57 -4.50
N VAL A 69 -10.84 -6.09 -3.29
CA VAL A 69 -10.53 -5.33 -2.09
C VAL A 69 -9.34 -5.97 -1.39
N VAL A 70 -8.33 -5.15 -1.12
CA VAL A 70 -7.17 -5.52 -0.31
C VAL A 70 -7.33 -4.85 1.04
N ASN A 71 -7.54 -5.64 2.08
CA ASN A 71 -7.65 -5.13 3.44
C ASN A 71 -6.29 -4.70 3.98
N SER A 72 -6.31 -3.90 5.05
CA SER A 72 -5.08 -3.49 5.75
C SER A 72 -4.21 -4.71 6.08
N ASN A 73 -2.92 -4.59 5.79
CA ASN A 73 -1.89 -5.59 6.05
C ASN A 73 -1.98 -6.89 5.20
N GLU A 74 -2.89 -6.98 4.24
CA GLU A 74 -2.90 -8.12 3.32
C GLU A 74 -1.78 -8.00 2.28
N ILE A 75 -0.99 -9.08 2.17
CA ILE A 75 0.06 -9.18 1.15
C ILE A 75 -0.60 -9.40 -0.20
N HIS A 76 -0.25 -8.56 -1.17
CA HIS A 76 -0.80 -8.66 -2.51
C HIS A 76 0.23 -8.40 -3.61
N SER A 77 -0.09 -8.82 -4.83
CA SER A 77 0.76 -8.66 -6.01
C SER A 77 -0.05 -8.82 -7.28
N VAL A 78 0.49 -8.24 -8.36
CA VAL A 78 -0.07 -8.41 -9.71
C VAL A 78 0.99 -9.03 -10.61
N PHE A 79 0.62 -10.08 -11.34
CA PHE A 79 1.52 -10.75 -12.28
C PHE A 79 0.87 -10.90 -13.65
N PHE A 80 1.57 -10.43 -14.68
CA PHE A 80 1.23 -10.63 -16.07
C PHE A 80 2.24 -11.59 -16.69
N PRO A 81 1.82 -12.80 -17.11
CA PRO A 81 2.72 -13.73 -17.78
C PRO A 81 3.23 -13.15 -19.10
N LYS A 82 4.47 -13.47 -19.46
CA LYS A 82 5.05 -13.09 -20.74
C LYS A 82 4.42 -13.89 -21.87
N THR A 83 3.25 -13.47 -22.32
CA THR A 83 2.59 -14.07 -23.50
C THR A 83 2.84 -13.21 -24.72
N LYS A 84 2.80 -13.84 -25.94
CA LYS A 84 3.03 -13.13 -27.23
C LYS A 84 1.94 -12.10 -27.58
N LYS A 85 0.76 -12.15 -26.94
CA LYS A 85 -0.29 -11.14 -27.08
C LYS A 85 -0.43 -10.38 -25.74
N ARG A 86 0.09 -9.17 -25.68
CA ARG A 86 -0.27 -8.22 -24.62
C ARG A 86 -1.74 -7.83 -24.82
N GLN A 87 -2.59 -8.16 -23.87
CA GLN A 87 -3.90 -7.52 -23.76
C GLN A 87 -3.70 -6.26 -22.94
N ASP A 88 -4.07 -5.10 -23.52
CA ASP A 88 -4.08 -3.85 -22.78
C ASP A 88 -5.13 -3.96 -21.66
N SER A 89 -4.71 -3.74 -20.45
CA SER A 89 -5.56 -3.73 -19.28
C SER A 89 -5.61 -2.32 -18.71
N LEU A 90 -6.82 -1.79 -18.54
CA LEU A 90 -7.08 -0.52 -17.88
C LEU A 90 -7.72 -0.81 -16.52
N ALA A 91 -7.10 -0.32 -15.46
CA ALA A 91 -7.57 -0.52 -14.11
C ALA A 91 -7.37 0.73 -13.26
N LEU A 92 -8.11 0.79 -12.15
CA LEU A 92 -8.05 1.86 -11.15
C LEU A 92 -7.70 1.24 -9.80
N SER A 93 -6.73 1.81 -9.08
CA SER A 93 -6.56 1.57 -7.65
C SER A 93 -6.88 2.82 -6.86
N LEU A 94 -7.78 2.69 -5.88
CA LEU A 94 -8.07 3.70 -4.86
C LEU A 94 -7.49 3.20 -3.54
N ILE A 95 -6.50 3.92 -3.01
CA ILE A 95 -5.79 3.52 -1.80
C ILE A 95 -6.12 4.53 -0.68
N PHE A 96 -6.84 4.07 0.31
CA PHE A 96 -7.33 4.85 1.45
C PHE A 96 -6.37 4.70 2.63
N PRO A 97 -5.65 5.76 3.03
CA PRO A 97 -4.72 5.69 4.16
C PRO A 97 -5.42 5.28 5.46
N TYR A 98 -4.80 4.40 6.22
CA TYR A 98 -5.33 3.92 7.50
C TYR A 98 -5.72 5.04 8.48
N PRO A 99 -4.89 6.09 8.71
CA PRO A 99 -5.26 7.19 9.61
C PRO A 99 -6.51 7.96 9.16
N PHE A 100 -6.74 8.05 7.84
CA PHE A 100 -7.93 8.66 7.29
C PHE A 100 -9.17 7.80 7.57
N LEU A 101 -9.09 6.49 7.33
CA LEU A 101 -10.19 5.56 7.58
C LEU A 101 -10.58 5.49 9.06
N MET A 102 -9.58 5.52 9.95
CA MET A 102 -9.82 5.55 11.40
C MET A 102 -10.60 6.79 11.86
N LYS A 103 -10.50 7.91 11.14
CA LYS A 103 -11.23 9.15 11.46
C LYS A 103 -12.67 9.16 10.96
N ILE A 104 -12.93 8.53 9.80
CA ILE A 104 -14.22 8.69 9.11
C ILE A 104 -15.08 7.43 9.10
N VAL A 105 -14.49 6.23 9.26
CA VAL A 105 -15.24 4.98 9.25
C VAL A 105 -15.42 4.46 10.67
N PRO A 106 -16.66 4.37 11.18
CA PRO A 106 -16.91 3.84 12.52
C PRO A 106 -16.37 2.42 12.68
N ASN A 107 -15.61 2.19 13.74
CA ASN A 107 -15.04 0.88 14.09
C ASN A 107 -14.17 0.27 12.98
N TYR A 108 -13.49 1.11 12.16
CA TYR A 108 -12.66 0.64 11.04
C TYR A 108 -11.66 -0.44 11.44
N ARG A 109 -11.03 -0.32 12.60
CA ARG A 109 -10.07 -1.30 13.15
C ARG A 109 -10.60 -2.74 13.14
N TYR A 110 -11.89 -2.91 13.37
CA TYR A 110 -12.56 -4.21 13.46
C TYR A 110 -13.31 -4.59 12.19
N ARG A 111 -13.20 -3.78 11.12
CA ARG A 111 -13.88 -4.07 9.87
C ARG A 111 -13.01 -4.89 8.94
N ARG A 112 -13.66 -5.88 8.34
CA ARG A 112 -13.14 -6.60 7.18
C ARG A 112 -14.04 -6.33 5.99
N TYR A 113 -13.43 -6.07 4.86
CA TYR A 113 -14.11 -5.80 3.60
C TYR A 113 -13.98 -7.01 2.68
N GLU A 114 -15.09 -7.43 2.09
CA GLU A 114 -15.13 -8.55 1.17
C GLU A 114 -16.27 -8.35 0.16
N ILE A 115 -15.96 -8.53 -1.11
CA ILE A 115 -16.97 -8.60 -2.16
C ILE A 115 -17.08 -10.06 -2.55
N PRO A 116 -18.15 -10.76 -2.17
CA PRO A 116 -18.36 -12.16 -2.53
C PRO A 116 -18.55 -12.33 -4.04
N ASP A 117 -18.35 -13.54 -4.54
CA ASP A 117 -18.67 -13.88 -5.92
C ASP A 117 -20.14 -13.56 -6.24
N LYS A 118 -20.39 -13.03 -7.44
CA LYS A 118 -21.73 -12.55 -7.86
C LYS A 118 -22.82 -13.61 -7.68
N GLU A 119 -22.47 -14.88 -7.83
CA GLU A 119 -23.37 -16.03 -7.70
C GLU A 119 -23.82 -16.29 -6.24
N LEU A 120 -23.02 -15.82 -5.27
CA LEU A 120 -23.30 -15.97 -3.84
C LEU A 120 -24.05 -14.75 -3.26
N LEU A 121 -24.25 -13.70 -4.05
CA LEU A 121 -24.89 -12.47 -3.59
C LEU A 121 -26.43 -12.59 -3.62
N THR A 122 -27.06 -12.04 -2.59
CA THR A 122 -28.52 -11.79 -2.61
C THR A 122 -28.88 -10.77 -3.68
N ALA A 123 -30.13 -10.74 -4.15
CA ALA A 123 -30.57 -9.77 -5.17
C ALA A 123 -30.27 -8.32 -4.75
N ASN A 124 -30.47 -7.97 -3.48
CA ASN A 124 -30.14 -6.65 -2.94
C ASN A 124 -28.64 -6.35 -3.01
N ASN A 125 -27.80 -7.32 -2.68
CA ASN A 125 -26.34 -7.14 -2.76
C ASN A 125 -25.82 -7.10 -4.21
N GLN A 126 -26.49 -7.77 -5.14
CA GLN A 126 -26.21 -7.63 -6.57
C GLN A 126 -26.51 -6.22 -7.08
N GLN A 127 -27.63 -5.63 -6.63
CA GLN A 127 -27.96 -4.23 -6.96
C GLN A 127 -26.94 -3.24 -6.35
N ASN A 128 -26.56 -3.43 -5.08
CA ASN A 128 -25.55 -2.63 -4.41
C ASN A 128 -24.17 -2.73 -5.10
N LEU A 129 -23.81 -3.93 -5.57
CA LEU A 129 -22.57 -4.13 -6.32
C LEU A 129 -22.60 -3.43 -7.69
N ALA A 130 -23.75 -3.50 -8.39
CA ALA A 130 -23.93 -2.81 -9.66
C ALA A 130 -23.87 -1.28 -9.50
N GLU A 131 -24.41 -0.73 -8.40
CA GLU A 131 -24.28 0.69 -8.07
C GLU A 131 -22.81 1.07 -7.82
N LEU A 132 -22.09 0.31 -7.02
CA LEU A 132 -20.67 0.53 -6.73
C LEU A 132 -19.83 0.45 -8.02
N GLU A 133 -20.07 -0.55 -8.88
CA GLU A 133 -19.42 -0.71 -10.18
C GLU A 133 -19.70 0.50 -11.08
N GLY A 134 -20.96 0.96 -11.12
CA GLY A 134 -21.38 2.12 -11.91
C GLY A 134 -20.65 3.41 -11.51
N ILE A 135 -20.45 3.63 -10.20
CA ILE A 135 -19.72 4.80 -9.70
C ILE A 135 -18.22 4.66 -10.01
N LEU A 136 -17.62 3.50 -9.80
CA LEU A 136 -16.20 3.25 -10.12
C LEU A 136 -15.91 3.44 -11.60
N LYS A 137 -16.83 3.00 -12.49
CA LYS A 137 -16.74 3.19 -13.92
C LYS A 137 -16.78 4.68 -14.30
N LYS A 138 -17.73 5.44 -13.76
CA LYS A 138 -17.84 6.90 -13.97
C LYS A 138 -16.59 7.61 -13.44
N PHE A 139 -16.14 7.23 -12.26
CA PHE A 139 -14.93 7.79 -11.64
C PHE A 139 -13.68 7.54 -12.49
N PHE A 140 -13.49 6.31 -13.02
CA PHE A 140 -12.38 6.00 -13.92
C PHE A 140 -12.39 6.90 -15.16
N GLN A 141 -13.55 7.02 -15.83
CA GLN A 141 -13.70 7.87 -17.00
C GLN A 141 -13.38 9.33 -16.69
N PHE A 142 -13.90 9.85 -15.58
CA PHE A 142 -13.64 11.20 -15.14
C PHE A 142 -12.18 11.45 -14.78
N ALA A 143 -11.56 10.54 -14.02
CA ALA A 143 -10.17 10.66 -13.57
C ALA A 143 -9.15 10.53 -14.72
N SER A 144 -9.55 9.97 -15.86
CA SER A 144 -8.71 9.82 -17.06
C SER A 144 -8.58 11.12 -17.87
N HIS A 145 -9.36 12.16 -17.57
CA HIS A 145 -9.31 13.44 -18.27
C HIS A 145 -8.55 14.50 -17.46
N GLN A 146 -8.04 15.53 -18.14
CA GLN A 146 -7.48 16.70 -17.45
C GLN A 146 -8.58 17.41 -16.68
N THR A 147 -8.31 17.75 -15.42
CA THR A 147 -9.30 18.25 -14.47
C THR A 147 -8.94 19.64 -13.97
N ASN A 148 -9.97 20.44 -13.68
CA ASN A 148 -9.85 21.75 -13.05
C ASN A 148 -10.07 21.67 -11.52
N SER A 149 -9.97 22.79 -10.82
CA SER A 149 -10.10 22.83 -9.36
C SER A 149 -11.49 22.41 -8.83
N LEU A 150 -12.56 22.62 -9.60
CA LEU A 150 -13.91 22.16 -9.21
C LEU A 150 -14.06 20.65 -9.35
N ASP A 151 -13.31 20.04 -10.24
CA ASP A 151 -13.29 18.60 -10.44
C ASP A 151 -12.72 17.85 -9.23
N GLU A 152 -11.86 18.49 -8.44
CA GLU A 152 -11.34 17.90 -7.19
C GLU A 152 -12.45 17.70 -6.14
N ILE A 153 -13.44 18.61 -6.09
CA ILE A 153 -14.62 18.46 -5.23
C ILE A 153 -15.46 17.27 -5.71
N SER A 154 -15.68 17.15 -7.01
CA SER A 154 -16.44 16.06 -7.61
C SER A 154 -15.76 14.72 -7.38
N LYS A 155 -14.44 14.62 -7.57
CA LYS A 155 -13.65 13.42 -7.27
C LYS A 155 -13.77 13.02 -5.81
N THR A 156 -13.61 13.99 -4.91
CA THR A 156 -13.70 13.74 -3.45
C THR A 156 -15.09 13.19 -3.09
N SER A 157 -16.16 13.79 -3.61
CA SER A 157 -17.53 13.33 -3.40
C SER A 157 -17.73 11.88 -3.86
N GLN A 158 -17.28 11.55 -5.09
CA GLN A 158 -17.40 10.20 -5.64
C GLN A 158 -16.59 9.17 -4.84
N ILE A 159 -15.37 9.51 -4.40
CA ILE A 159 -14.54 8.63 -3.58
C ILE A 159 -15.20 8.36 -2.22
N LEU A 160 -15.79 9.38 -1.59
CA LEU A 160 -16.53 9.19 -0.34
C LEU A 160 -17.78 8.33 -0.54
N GLN A 161 -18.48 8.48 -1.65
CA GLN A 161 -19.62 7.63 -2.00
C GLN A 161 -19.20 6.17 -2.23
N ILE A 162 -18.09 5.94 -2.93
CA ILE A 162 -17.51 4.59 -3.11
C ILE A 162 -17.21 3.98 -1.74
N LEU A 163 -16.53 4.71 -0.85
CA LEU A 163 -16.19 4.22 0.48
C LEU A 163 -17.43 3.95 1.33
N TYR A 164 -18.45 4.81 1.24
CA TYR A 164 -19.73 4.63 1.94
C TYR A 164 -20.43 3.34 1.49
N LEU A 165 -20.60 3.13 0.18
CA LEU A 165 -21.28 1.95 -0.36
C LEU A 165 -20.51 0.66 -0.01
N LEU A 166 -19.19 0.69 -0.15
CA LEU A 166 -18.35 -0.44 0.24
C LEU A 166 -18.49 -0.76 1.73
N THR A 167 -18.42 0.27 2.58
CA THR A 167 -18.50 0.09 4.04
C THR A 167 -19.88 -0.38 4.48
N LYS A 168 -20.95 0.14 3.88
CA LYS A 168 -22.32 -0.20 4.21
C LYS A 168 -22.68 -1.62 3.78
N ASN A 169 -22.31 -2.02 2.58
CA ASN A 169 -22.86 -3.22 1.95
C ASN A 169 -21.87 -4.40 1.91
N PHE A 170 -20.56 -4.15 1.99
CA PHE A 170 -19.51 -5.13 1.77
C PHE A 170 -18.45 -5.13 2.88
N SER A 171 -18.85 -4.73 4.09
CA SER A 171 -17.99 -4.89 5.26
C SER A 171 -18.74 -5.53 6.43
N SER A 172 -18.02 -6.31 7.20
CA SER A 172 -18.47 -6.90 8.45
C SER A 172 -17.56 -6.49 9.60
N ILE A 173 -18.11 -6.44 10.82
CA ILE A 173 -17.30 -6.29 12.02
C ILE A 173 -16.87 -7.69 12.44
N VAL A 174 -15.58 -7.94 12.42
CA VAL A 174 -14.98 -9.19 12.86
C VAL A 174 -14.75 -9.06 14.37
N THR A 175 -15.74 -9.52 15.15
CA THR A 175 -15.63 -9.63 16.59
C THR A 175 -15.77 -11.10 16.95
N THR A 176 -14.66 -11.82 17.08
CA THR A 176 -14.74 -13.07 17.80
C THR A 176 -14.63 -12.77 19.30
N PRO A 177 -15.33 -13.51 20.20
CA PRO A 177 -15.12 -13.40 21.64
C PRO A 177 -13.65 -13.61 22.04
N ASN A 178 -12.89 -14.39 21.27
CA ASN A 178 -11.44 -14.54 21.40
C ASN A 178 -10.67 -13.28 20.96
N ASP A 179 -11.12 -12.55 19.92
CA ASP A 179 -10.47 -11.30 19.49
C ASP A 179 -10.67 -10.18 20.51
N LEU A 180 -11.78 -10.20 21.26
CA LEU A 180 -12.03 -9.29 22.38
C LEU A 180 -11.29 -9.72 23.67
N ALA A 181 -11.09 -11.03 23.88
CA ALA A 181 -10.37 -11.57 25.04
C ALA A 181 -8.85 -11.64 24.81
N THR A 182 -8.42 -11.74 23.54
CA THR A 182 -7.05 -11.67 23.07
C THR A 182 -6.73 -10.35 22.35
N THR A 183 -7.53 -9.29 22.57
CA THR A 183 -7.02 -7.93 22.41
C THR A 183 -5.85 -7.80 23.38
N ASP A 184 -4.79 -8.47 23.02
CA ASP A 184 -3.48 -8.20 23.55
C ASP A 184 -3.33 -6.68 23.47
N LYS A 185 -3.42 -6.02 24.62
CA LYS A 185 -3.24 -4.56 24.77
C LYS A 185 -2.06 -3.98 23.95
N PRO A 186 -0.99 -4.73 23.64
CA PRO A 186 0.08 -4.28 22.74
C PRO A 186 -0.35 -4.15 21.28
N PHE A 187 -1.42 -4.83 20.87
CA PHE A 187 -1.94 -4.80 19.50
C PHE A 187 -2.83 -3.60 19.22
N GLU A 188 -3.59 -3.12 20.20
CA GLU A 188 -4.26 -1.83 20.11
C GLU A 188 -3.26 -0.69 19.85
N ARG A 189 -2.01 -0.87 20.29
CA ARG A 189 -0.93 0.12 20.16
C ARG A 189 -0.01 -0.11 18.94
N LEU A 190 -0.24 -1.14 18.10
CA LEU A 190 0.62 -1.36 16.94
C LEU A 190 0.63 -0.13 16.02
N ASP A 191 -0.50 0.52 15.88
CA ASP A 191 -0.64 1.73 15.06
C ASP A 191 0.19 2.87 15.62
N GLU A 192 0.12 3.07 16.93
CA GLU A 192 0.93 4.06 17.65
C GLU A 192 2.43 3.73 17.50
N ILE A 193 2.78 2.45 17.63
CA ILE A 193 4.16 1.98 17.42
C ILE A 193 4.64 2.26 15.99
N ILE A 194 3.82 1.98 14.99
CA ILE A 194 4.15 2.23 13.58
C ILE A 194 4.30 3.73 13.32
N MET A 195 3.36 4.55 13.79
CA MET A 195 3.45 6.00 13.67
C MET A 195 4.71 6.53 14.36
N PHE A 196 4.99 6.09 15.59
CA PHE A 196 6.20 6.43 16.32
C PHE A 196 7.48 6.08 15.54
N ILE A 197 7.55 4.86 14.96
CA ILE A 197 8.70 4.46 14.13
C ILE A 197 8.84 5.35 12.91
N GLN A 198 7.74 5.72 12.25
CA GLN A 198 7.77 6.59 11.06
C GLN A 198 8.21 8.01 11.40
N GLU A 199 7.69 8.59 12.46
CA GLU A 199 8.01 9.94 12.92
C GLU A 199 9.47 10.06 13.38
N HIS A 200 9.98 9.03 14.07
CA HIS A 200 11.33 8.99 14.65
C HIS A 200 12.34 8.22 13.80
N ALA A 201 11.99 7.85 12.56
CA ALA A 201 12.86 7.02 11.71
C ALA A 201 14.26 7.60 11.46
N LYS A 202 14.36 8.93 11.44
CA LYS A 202 15.62 9.67 11.20
C LYS A 202 16.57 9.65 12.40
N GLU A 203 16.07 9.29 13.57
CA GLU A 203 16.83 9.25 14.80
C GLU A 203 17.58 7.92 14.97
N ALA A 204 18.48 7.86 15.97
CA ALA A 204 19.16 6.62 16.39
C ALA A 204 18.18 5.69 17.14
N LEU A 205 17.15 5.25 16.43
CA LEU A 205 16.08 4.41 16.96
C LEU A 205 16.53 2.95 17.04
N THR A 206 16.34 2.33 18.20
CA THR A 206 16.63 0.92 18.45
C THR A 206 15.37 0.17 18.87
N VAL A 207 15.37 -1.16 18.73
CA VAL A 207 14.25 -2.01 19.18
C VAL A 207 13.96 -1.78 20.66
N THR A 208 15.00 -1.68 21.48
CA THR A 208 14.88 -1.41 22.91
C THR A 208 14.22 -0.08 23.20
N LYS A 209 14.69 1.02 22.57
CA LYS A 209 14.07 2.34 22.74
C LYS A 209 12.59 2.36 22.40
N ILE A 210 12.19 1.67 21.33
CA ILE A 210 10.78 1.57 20.95
C ILE A 210 10.01 0.76 21.99
N ALA A 211 10.53 -0.41 22.39
CA ALA A 211 9.88 -1.25 23.38
C ALA A 211 9.68 -0.52 24.71
N ASP A 212 10.73 0.17 25.20
CA ASP A 212 10.70 0.96 26.43
C ASP A 212 9.67 2.09 26.36
N HIS A 213 9.61 2.81 25.23
CA HIS A 213 8.63 3.88 25.03
C HIS A 213 7.17 3.40 25.19
N PHE A 214 6.90 2.16 24.78
CA PHE A 214 5.57 1.55 24.90
C PHE A 214 5.40 0.65 26.14
N ASN A 215 6.35 0.65 27.06
CA ASN A 215 6.36 -0.20 28.24
C ASN A 215 6.26 -1.69 27.94
N LEU A 216 6.95 -2.14 26.89
CA LEU A 216 6.99 -3.53 26.44
C LEU A 216 8.37 -4.14 26.65
N SER A 217 8.45 -5.43 26.98
CA SER A 217 9.73 -6.11 26.89
C SER A 217 10.17 -6.25 25.43
N THR A 218 11.46 -6.06 25.17
CA THR A 218 12.05 -6.13 23.82
C THR A 218 11.74 -7.46 23.12
N SER A 219 11.76 -8.58 23.85
CA SER A 219 11.46 -9.91 23.31
C SER A 219 10.01 -10.07 22.90
N TYR A 220 9.09 -9.61 23.76
CA TYR A 220 7.65 -9.62 23.48
C TYR A 220 7.32 -8.75 22.30
N PHE A 221 7.81 -7.49 22.31
CA PHE A 221 7.63 -6.54 21.21
C PHE A 221 8.14 -7.09 19.89
N SER A 222 9.40 -7.57 19.82
CA SER A 222 10.01 -8.07 18.59
C SER A 222 9.24 -9.25 17.99
N ARG A 223 8.81 -10.20 18.83
CA ARG A 223 8.06 -11.38 18.40
C ARG A 223 6.69 -10.99 17.84
N ASN A 224 5.94 -10.17 18.57
CA ASN A 224 4.62 -9.73 18.14
C ASN A 224 4.69 -8.83 16.90
N PHE A 225 5.59 -7.85 16.89
CA PHE A 225 5.80 -7.00 15.73
C PHE A 225 6.07 -7.83 14.47
N LYS A 226 6.99 -8.82 14.56
CA LYS A 226 7.29 -9.70 13.42
C LYS A 226 6.11 -10.58 13.03
N TYR A 227 5.36 -11.10 14.00
CA TYR A 227 4.17 -11.92 13.75
C TYR A 227 3.13 -11.16 12.93
N TYR A 228 2.83 -9.93 13.32
CA TYR A 228 1.77 -9.14 12.70
C TYR A 228 2.23 -8.32 11.50
N MET A 229 3.49 -7.88 11.48
CA MET A 229 4.04 -7.07 10.38
C MET A 229 4.76 -7.91 9.32
N GLY A 230 4.97 -9.21 9.57
CA GLY A 230 5.75 -10.08 8.68
C GLY A 230 7.25 -9.76 8.63
N ASN A 231 7.66 -8.59 9.09
CA ASN A 231 9.03 -8.08 9.13
C ASN A 231 9.47 -7.82 10.56
N SER A 232 10.77 -7.94 10.83
CA SER A 232 11.31 -7.47 12.11
C SER A 232 11.22 -5.95 12.21
N VAL A 233 11.25 -5.41 13.43
CA VAL A 233 11.23 -3.96 13.71
C VAL A 233 12.33 -3.22 12.94
N ILE A 234 13.55 -3.77 12.91
CA ILE A 234 14.68 -3.16 12.19
C ILE A 234 14.51 -3.24 10.68
N GLU A 235 13.92 -4.33 10.15
CA GLU A 235 13.60 -4.40 8.72
C GLU A 235 12.58 -3.35 8.35
N TYR A 236 11.54 -3.17 9.16
CA TYR A 236 10.52 -2.15 8.95
C TYR A 236 11.11 -0.72 9.02
N LEU A 237 11.86 -0.41 10.07
CA LEU A 237 12.55 0.87 10.22
C LEU A 237 13.45 1.18 8.99
N ASN A 238 14.18 0.19 8.52
CA ASN A 238 15.03 0.33 7.35
C ASN A 238 14.22 0.55 6.06
N LEU A 239 13.02 -0.01 5.93
CA LEU A 239 12.12 0.25 4.79
C LEU A 239 11.62 1.70 4.80
N VAL A 240 11.21 2.20 5.97
CA VAL A 240 10.80 3.61 6.14
C VAL A 240 11.94 4.55 5.73
N ARG A 241 13.15 4.31 6.22
CA ARG A 241 14.35 5.09 5.87
C ARG A 241 14.68 5.03 4.37
N LEU A 242 14.53 3.85 3.75
CA LEU A 242 14.79 3.67 2.33
C LEU A 242 13.80 4.41 1.45
N HIS A 243 12.54 4.51 1.85
CA HIS A 243 11.53 5.29 1.15
C HIS A 243 11.95 6.77 1.07
N GLU A 244 12.30 7.38 2.19
CA GLU A 244 12.84 8.75 2.25
C GLU A 244 14.13 8.90 1.44
N ALA A 245 15.05 7.93 1.58
CA ALA A 245 16.30 7.93 0.83
C ALA A 245 16.08 7.88 -0.68
N TYR A 246 15.10 7.11 -1.14
CA TYR A 246 14.73 7.05 -2.56
C TYR A 246 14.32 8.42 -3.09
N GLN A 247 13.47 9.15 -2.37
CA GLN A 247 13.03 10.50 -2.74
C GLN A 247 14.23 11.46 -2.85
N LEU A 248 15.13 11.41 -1.87
CA LEU A 248 16.34 12.24 -1.89
C LEU A 248 17.29 11.83 -3.03
N LEU A 249 17.43 10.54 -3.30
CA LEU A 249 18.30 10.00 -4.33
C LEU A 249 17.86 10.41 -5.75
N THR A 250 16.55 10.44 -5.98
CA THR A 250 15.95 10.77 -7.29
C THR A 250 15.81 12.25 -7.53
N ASN A 251 15.50 13.03 -6.49
CA ASN A 251 15.12 14.44 -6.61
C ASN A 251 16.26 15.41 -6.23
N THR A 252 17.40 14.92 -5.77
CA THR A 252 18.51 15.77 -5.34
C THR A 252 19.87 15.26 -5.85
N LYS A 253 20.87 16.16 -5.83
CA LYS A 253 22.28 15.84 -6.13
C LYS A 253 23.11 15.52 -4.86
N LYS A 254 22.47 15.36 -3.68
CA LYS A 254 23.17 15.07 -2.43
C LYS A 254 24.01 13.80 -2.54
N SER A 255 25.19 13.77 -1.89
CA SER A 255 26.03 12.57 -1.86
C SER A 255 25.33 11.40 -1.16
N ILE A 256 25.74 10.18 -1.45
CA ILE A 256 25.18 8.97 -0.82
C ILE A 256 25.39 9.00 0.70
N LEU A 257 26.54 9.49 1.14
CA LEU A 257 26.83 9.68 2.56
C LEU A 257 25.83 10.63 3.23
N VAL A 258 25.60 11.80 2.62
CA VAL A 258 24.65 12.80 3.15
C VAL A 258 23.23 12.24 3.21
N ILE A 259 22.80 11.52 2.18
CA ILE A 259 21.47 10.89 2.15
C ILE A 259 21.37 9.85 3.28
N SER A 260 22.35 8.95 3.40
CA SER A 260 22.32 7.90 4.41
C SER A 260 22.21 8.44 5.83
N THR A 261 22.94 9.51 6.14
CA THR A 261 22.89 10.18 7.45
C THR A 261 21.55 10.89 7.66
N GLN A 262 21.07 11.62 6.65
CA GLN A 262 19.83 12.40 6.74
C GLN A 262 18.58 11.53 7.00
N VAL A 263 18.57 10.31 6.49
CA VAL A 263 17.45 9.37 6.66
C VAL A 263 17.64 8.43 7.87
N GLY A 264 18.71 8.59 8.64
CA GLY A 264 18.92 7.91 9.92
C GLY A 264 19.65 6.57 9.84
N PHE A 265 20.31 6.22 8.74
CA PHE A 265 21.20 5.05 8.73
C PHE A 265 22.46 5.31 9.57
N PRO A 266 22.96 4.29 10.30
CA PRO A 266 24.12 4.46 11.16
C PRO A 266 25.41 4.79 10.37
N ASN A 267 25.49 4.39 9.12
CA ASN A 267 26.59 4.72 8.20
C ASN A 267 26.18 4.40 6.74
N GLU A 268 26.97 4.91 5.78
CA GLU A 268 26.77 4.70 4.35
C GLU A 268 26.84 3.22 3.95
N LYS A 269 27.68 2.42 4.61
CA LYS A 269 27.82 0.98 4.31
C LYS A 269 26.52 0.22 4.64
N ALA A 270 25.90 0.52 5.78
CA ALA A 270 24.60 -0.07 6.18
C ALA A 270 23.49 0.32 5.20
N PHE A 271 23.43 1.59 4.82
CA PHE A 271 22.51 2.10 3.80
C PHE A 271 22.69 1.38 2.47
N THR A 272 23.90 1.39 1.92
CA THR A 272 24.22 0.78 0.60
C THR A 272 23.88 -0.72 0.58
N ARG A 273 24.21 -1.45 1.65
CA ARG A 273 23.86 -2.88 1.79
C ARG A 273 22.35 -3.08 1.78
N THR A 274 21.62 -2.27 2.53
CA THR A 274 20.15 -2.37 2.64
C THR A 274 19.49 -1.98 1.32
N PHE A 275 19.93 -0.91 0.70
CA PHE A 275 19.46 -0.46 -0.61
C PHE A 275 19.69 -1.52 -1.70
N LYS A 276 20.92 -2.08 -1.79
CA LYS A 276 21.26 -3.14 -2.75
C LYS A 276 20.44 -4.41 -2.52
N ARG A 277 20.14 -4.75 -1.26
CA ARG A 277 19.30 -5.90 -0.93
C ARG A 277 17.89 -5.75 -1.54
N ILE A 278 17.32 -4.55 -1.52
CA ILE A 278 15.95 -4.25 -1.95
C ILE A 278 15.89 -3.94 -3.45
N TYR A 279 16.69 -2.98 -3.91
CA TYR A 279 16.66 -2.51 -5.30
C TYR A 279 17.58 -3.30 -6.26
N LYS A 280 18.35 -4.29 -5.75
CA LYS A 280 19.30 -5.17 -6.49
C LYS A 280 20.45 -4.44 -7.16
N VAL A 281 20.59 -3.15 -6.94
CA VAL A 281 21.69 -2.29 -7.44
C VAL A 281 22.16 -1.37 -6.32
N THR A 282 23.35 -0.81 -6.42
CA THR A 282 23.83 0.19 -5.46
C THR A 282 23.09 1.53 -5.65
N PRO A 283 23.00 2.38 -4.61
CA PRO A 283 22.43 3.73 -4.73
C PRO A 283 23.10 4.55 -5.83
N THR A 284 24.43 4.45 -5.94
CA THR A 284 25.22 5.15 -6.98
C THR A 284 24.86 4.68 -8.39
N ASP A 285 24.80 3.38 -8.62
CA ASP A 285 24.43 2.82 -9.92
C ASP A 285 22.96 3.14 -10.26
N TYR A 286 22.09 3.13 -9.26
CA TYR A 286 20.69 3.51 -9.43
C TYR A 286 20.57 4.95 -9.92
N ARG A 287 21.30 5.90 -9.29
CA ARG A 287 21.34 7.31 -9.71
C ARG A 287 21.91 7.49 -11.12
N LYS A 288 22.99 6.76 -11.47
CA LYS A 288 23.55 6.79 -12.83
C LYS A 288 22.54 6.35 -13.89
N ARG A 289 21.76 5.30 -13.62
CA ARG A 289 20.72 4.81 -14.53
C ARG A 289 19.61 5.85 -14.75
N LEU A 290 19.21 6.58 -13.71
CA LEU A 290 18.23 7.67 -13.83
C LEU A 290 18.77 8.82 -14.69
N SER A 291 20.04 9.21 -14.47
CA SER A 291 20.69 10.29 -15.22
C SER A 291 20.94 9.91 -16.69
N GLY A 292 21.19 8.63 -16.99
CA GLY A 292 21.38 8.12 -18.35
C GLY A 292 20.09 8.04 -19.17
N LYS A 293 18.93 7.76 -18.53
CA LYS A 293 17.63 7.75 -19.22
C LYS A 293 17.18 9.14 -19.69
N ASN A 294 17.60 10.20 -19.02
CA ASN A 294 17.31 11.58 -19.44
C ASN A 294 18.16 12.06 -20.63
N ARG A 295 19.18 11.32 -21.05
CA ARG A 295 19.99 11.67 -22.24
C ARG A 295 19.49 11.03 -23.55
N THR A 296 18.59 10.06 -23.50
CA THR A 296 18.12 9.33 -24.69
C THR A 296 16.79 9.88 -25.24
N ASN A 297 16.19 10.89 -24.59
CA ASN A 297 14.94 11.52 -25.05
C ASN A 297 15.12 12.96 -25.57
N ILE A 298 16.37 13.35 -25.93
CA ILE A 298 16.67 14.61 -26.65
C ILE A 298 17.59 14.24 -27.81
N LEU A 299 17.03 13.63 -28.83
CA LEU A 299 17.47 13.66 -30.22
C LEU A 299 16.28 13.27 -31.09
#